data_1a88d77d5ae8c0066cb255243ec6ab07
#
_entry.id   1a88d77d5ae8c0066cb255243ec6ab07
#
_cell.length_a   1.000
_cell.length_b   1.000
_cell.length_c   1.000
_cell.angle_alpha   90.00
_cell.angle_beta   90.00
_cell.angle_gamma   90.00
#
_symmetry.space_group_name_H-M   'P 1'
#
loop_
_entity.id
_entity.type
_entity.pdbx_description
1 polymer ?
#
loop_
_entity_poly.entity_id
_entity_poly.type
_entity_poly.pdbx_seq_one_letter_code
_entity_poly.pdbx_strand_id
1 'polypeptide(L)'
;MAPHRPGGAARLLAACRGEPVDRTPVWFMRQAGRCLAGYRRLRERHDILTITRTPELCAQVTTMPVDTFGVDGAVLYADIMLPLFGMGVPFSIDPGIGPIVHRPVRDEAAVAGLRVVEAEEATPELFETIRLLRRELGGRAGLIGFAGAPYTVASYLIEGRPSKEHARAKALMYGDQVVWHRLMETLTEVTIRYLRAQVAAGAQVVQLFDSWVGDLGRREYEAHVLPYSRRIFEAVRETGVPTIHFGTGTAGLLESMAAAGSDLIGVDWRVPLGEAWRRVGPGKGIQGNLDPAVLLAPFEVVLREADRVLEAAGGRDGHVFNLGHGVLPDTPPEHLTGLVEHVHKATERIPVANR
;
A
#
# COMPACT_ATOMS: atom_id res chain seq x y z
N MET A 1 31.66 16.07 -16.12
CA MET A 1 30.93 15.50 -14.94
C MET A 1 29.73 14.72 -15.47
N ALA A 2 29.62 13.44 -15.18
CA ALA A 2 28.41 12.71 -15.49
C ALA A 2 27.24 13.36 -14.75
N PRO A 3 26.06 13.53 -15.38
CA PRO A 3 24.91 14.12 -14.71
C PRO A 3 24.56 13.29 -13.46
N HIS A 4 24.37 13.98 -12.35
CA HIS A 4 24.00 13.32 -11.08
C HIS A 4 22.63 12.66 -11.28
N ARG A 5 22.58 11.33 -11.31
CA ARG A 5 21.31 10.60 -11.42
C ARG A 5 20.52 10.77 -10.10
N PRO A 6 19.22 11.04 -10.18
CA PRO A 6 18.40 11.15 -8.98
C PRO A 6 18.39 9.82 -8.20
N GLY A 7 18.41 9.90 -6.87
CA GLY A 7 18.22 8.73 -6.02
C GLY A 7 16.79 8.15 -6.16
N GLY A 8 16.59 6.90 -5.69
CA GLY A 8 15.29 6.24 -5.77
C GLY A 8 14.15 7.03 -5.13
N ALA A 9 14.42 7.70 -4.00
CA ALA A 9 13.43 8.56 -3.35
C ALA A 9 12.94 9.70 -4.26
N ALA A 10 13.86 10.43 -4.88
CA ALA A 10 13.51 11.54 -5.76
C ALA A 10 12.73 11.05 -7.00
N ARG A 11 13.15 9.92 -7.57
CA ARG A 11 12.48 9.26 -8.70
C ARG A 11 11.05 8.85 -8.35
N LEU A 12 10.85 8.16 -7.23
CA LEU A 12 9.52 7.74 -6.79
C LEU A 12 8.60 8.95 -6.57
N LEU A 13 9.08 9.98 -5.89
CA LEU A 13 8.31 11.20 -5.61
C LEU A 13 7.92 11.93 -6.89
N ALA A 14 8.86 12.09 -7.84
CA ALA A 14 8.59 12.71 -9.12
C ALA A 14 7.53 11.94 -9.90
N ALA A 15 7.66 10.60 -10.01
CA ALA A 15 6.64 9.77 -10.65
C ALA A 15 5.28 9.89 -9.96
N CYS A 16 5.24 9.88 -8.63
CA CYS A 16 3.98 10.05 -7.89
C CYS A 16 3.31 11.42 -8.12
N ARG A 17 4.05 12.44 -8.51
CA ARG A 17 3.53 13.77 -8.89
C ARG A 17 3.24 13.92 -10.38
N GLY A 18 3.44 12.87 -11.18
CA GLY A 18 3.31 12.95 -12.64
C GLY A 18 4.41 13.77 -13.30
N GLU A 19 5.54 13.96 -12.63
CA GLU A 19 6.71 14.68 -13.12
C GLU A 19 7.63 13.73 -13.92
N PRO A 20 8.41 14.26 -14.89
CA PRO A 20 9.37 13.46 -15.65
C PRO A 20 10.40 12.78 -14.74
N VAL A 21 10.74 11.54 -15.08
CA VAL A 21 11.74 10.72 -14.38
C VAL A 21 12.81 10.20 -15.34
N ASP A 22 14.01 9.90 -14.83
CA ASP A 22 15.09 9.30 -15.62
C ASP A 22 14.78 7.85 -16.03
N ARG A 23 13.95 7.16 -15.25
CA ARG A 23 13.45 5.80 -15.50
C ARG A 23 12.24 5.53 -14.59
N THR A 24 11.41 4.55 -14.93
CA THR A 24 10.25 4.18 -14.13
C THR A 24 10.67 3.65 -12.75
N PRO A 25 10.19 4.25 -11.64
CA PRO A 25 10.47 3.73 -10.31
C PRO A 25 9.79 2.40 -10.05
N VAL A 26 10.43 1.56 -9.24
CA VAL A 26 9.95 0.21 -8.89
C VAL A 26 9.91 0.05 -7.38
N TRP A 27 8.84 -0.53 -6.89
CA TRP A 27 8.76 -1.16 -5.57
C TRP A 27 7.69 -2.27 -5.58
N PHE A 28 7.67 -3.14 -4.57
CA PHE A 28 6.72 -4.24 -4.56
C PHE A 28 5.97 -4.31 -3.24
N MET A 29 4.67 -4.48 -3.30
CA MET A 29 3.88 -4.78 -2.11
C MET A 29 4.36 -6.09 -1.48
N ARG A 30 4.50 -6.10 -0.15
CA ARG A 30 5.06 -7.24 0.63
C ARG A 30 6.50 -7.63 0.22
N GLN A 31 7.28 -6.70 -0.34
CA GLN A 31 8.69 -6.92 -0.71
C GLN A 31 9.55 -7.34 0.47
N ALA A 32 9.31 -6.81 1.68
CA ALA A 32 9.89 -7.28 2.92
C ALA A 32 9.10 -8.49 3.42
N GLY A 33 9.42 -9.67 2.90
CA GLY A 33 8.58 -10.84 3.10
C GLY A 33 9.33 -12.18 3.04
N ARG A 34 8.56 -13.24 3.00
CA ARG A 34 9.03 -14.63 3.14
C ARG A 34 10.01 -15.09 2.06
N CYS A 35 10.05 -14.45 0.90
CA CYS A 35 11.04 -14.73 -0.14
C CYS A 35 12.48 -14.41 0.33
N LEU A 36 12.67 -13.47 1.26
CA LEU A 36 13.98 -13.08 1.78
C LEU A 36 14.45 -14.01 2.91
N ALA A 37 15.62 -14.63 2.75
CA ALA A 37 16.22 -15.51 3.78
C ALA A 37 16.50 -14.75 5.09
N GLY A 38 16.94 -13.48 5.02
CA GLY A 38 17.14 -12.63 6.20
C GLY A 38 15.86 -12.44 7.01
N TYR A 39 14.75 -12.18 6.32
CA TYR A 39 13.44 -12.07 6.97
C TYR A 39 13.00 -13.40 7.60
N ARG A 40 13.15 -14.55 6.90
CA ARG A 40 12.80 -15.86 7.49
C ARG A 40 13.53 -16.13 8.80
N ARG A 41 14.85 -15.86 8.86
CA ARG A 41 15.65 -16.02 10.10
C ARG A 41 15.15 -15.13 11.25
N LEU A 42 14.70 -13.91 10.98
CA LEU A 42 14.09 -13.05 12.00
C LEU A 42 12.75 -13.63 12.47
N ARG A 43 11.95 -14.17 11.56
CA ARG A 43 10.64 -14.75 11.87
C ARG A 43 10.72 -16.06 12.66
N GLU A 44 11.83 -16.76 12.65
CA GLU A 44 12.10 -17.93 13.54
C GLU A 44 12.18 -17.53 15.02
N ARG A 45 12.55 -16.27 15.29
CA ARG A 45 12.79 -15.78 16.65
C ARG A 45 11.75 -14.77 17.15
N HIS A 46 11.10 -14.08 16.24
CA HIS A 46 10.19 -12.99 16.53
C HIS A 46 8.91 -13.12 15.72
N ASP A 47 7.77 -12.91 16.35
CA ASP A 47 6.50 -12.76 15.63
C ASP A 47 6.40 -11.39 14.92
N ILE A 48 5.35 -11.21 14.11
CA ILE A 48 5.16 -9.97 13.33
C ILE A 48 5.02 -8.76 14.27
N LEU A 49 4.25 -8.90 15.34
CA LEU A 49 3.98 -7.80 16.26
C LEU A 49 5.23 -7.41 17.05
N THR A 50 6.06 -8.38 17.44
CA THR A 50 7.37 -8.12 18.07
C THR A 50 8.28 -7.34 17.13
N ILE A 51 8.37 -7.74 15.85
CA ILE A 51 9.17 -7.02 14.85
C ILE A 51 8.67 -5.60 14.68
N THR A 52 7.36 -5.39 14.52
CA THR A 52 6.78 -4.05 14.31
C THR A 52 6.88 -3.14 15.53
N ARG A 53 7.01 -3.71 16.74
CA ARG A 53 7.17 -2.97 18.00
C ARG A 53 8.64 -2.76 18.41
N THR A 54 9.59 -3.25 17.63
CA THR A 54 11.01 -3.06 17.86
C THR A 54 11.58 -2.23 16.71
N PRO A 55 11.81 -0.93 16.90
CA PRO A 55 12.18 0.00 15.81
C PRO A 55 13.35 -0.49 14.97
N GLU A 56 14.41 -1.03 15.59
CA GLU A 56 15.61 -1.51 14.89
C GLU A 56 15.30 -2.74 14.02
N LEU A 57 14.51 -3.69 14.53
CA LEU A 57 14.11 -4.87 13.75
C LEU A 57 13.18 -4.49 12.61
N CYS A 58 12.25 -3.60 12.87
CA CYS A 58 11.32 -3.09 11.85
C CYS A 58 12.07 -2.34 10.75
N ALA A 59 13.01 -1.47 11.11
CA ALA A 59 13.87 -0.77 10.16
C ALA A 59 14.72 -1.73 9.34
N GLN A 60 15.37 -2.69 9.98
CA GLN A 60 16.16 -3.74 9.31
C GLN A 60 15.32 -4.49 8.27
N VAL A 61 14.10 -4.91 8.63
CA VAL A 61 13.21 -5.62 7.70
C VAL A 61 12.78 -4.71 6.55
N THR A 62 12.48 -3.44 6.83
CA THR A 62 12.05 -2.47 5.82
C THR A 62 13.16 -2.15 4.81
N THR A 63 14.44 -2.12 5.22
CA THR A 63 15.57 -1.80 4.34
C THR A 63 16.06 -2.99 3.52
N MET A 64 15.85 -4.23 3.98
CA MET A 64 16.30 -5.44 3.27
C MET A 64 15.98 -5.45 1.76
N PRO A 65 14.76 -5.11 1.30
CA PRO A 65 14.44 -5.10 -0.14
C PRO A 65 15.21 -4.01 -0.91
N VAL A 66 15.46 -2.86 -0.29
CA VAL A 66 16.25 -1.78 -0.90
C VAL A 66 17.67 -2.25 -1.14
N ASP A 67 18.27 -2.92 -0.16
CA ASP A 67 19.64 -3.43 -0.22
C ASP A 67 19.77 -4.64 -1.14
N THR A 68 18.73 -5.49 -1.22
CA THR A 68 18.76 -6.74 -1.99
C THR A 68 18.31 -6.55 -3.43
N PHE A 69 17.22 -5.81 -3.66
CA PHE A 69 16.57 -5.71 -4.98
C PHE A 69 16.87 -4.39 -5.69
N GLY A 70 17.35 -3.36 -4.98
CA GLY A 70 17.59 -2.04 -5.58
C GLY A 70 16.31 -1.27 -5.91
N VAL A 71 15.22 -1.51 -5.17
CA VAL A 71 13.93 -0.82 -5.36
C VAL A 71 13.98 0.66 -4.99
N ASP A 72 13.12 1.47 -5.62
CA ASP A 72 13.03 2.92 -5.40
C ASP A 72 12.12 3.32 -4.24
N GLY A 73 11.28 2.39 -3.78
CA GLY A 73 10.39 2.58 -2.63
C GLY A 73 10.65 1.59 -1.51
N ALA A 74 10.73 2.09 -0.28
CA ALA A 74 10.79 1.30 0.94
C ALA A 74 9.43 1.37 1.64
N VAL A 75 8.57 0.35 1.46
CA VAL A 75 7.31 0.29 2.20
C VAL A 75 7.58 -0.13 3.64
N LEU A 76 7.07 0.67 4.58
CA LEU A 76 7.19 0.41 6.01
C LEU A 76 6.71 -1.01 6.34
N TYR A 77 7.51 -1.78 7.09
CA TYR A 77 7.09 -3.09 7.57
C TYR A 77 6.12 -2.94 8.73
N ALA A 78 4.84 -3.09 8.46
CA ALA A 78 3.75 -2.94 9.42
C ALA A 78 2.55 -3.79 9.01
N ASP A 79 1.51 -3.80 9.83
CA ASP A 79 0.21 -4.37 9.49
C ASP A 79 -0.88 -3.30 9.55
N ILE A 80 -1.88 -3.41 8.66
CA ILE A 80 -3.02 -2.46 8.61
C ILE A 80 -3.86 -2.47 9.87
N MET A 81 -3.71 -3.50 10.72
CA MET A 81 -4.45 -3.66 11.97
C MET A 81 -3.81 -2.93 13.16
N LEU A 82 -2.58 -2.41 13.06
CA LEU A 82 -1.89 -1.79 14.19
C LEU A 82 -2.67 -0.66 14.88
N PRO A 83 -3.40 0.22 14.17
CA PRO A 83 -4.20 1.26 14.81
C PRO A 83 -5.26 0.72 15.79
N LEU A 84 -5.70 -0.53 15.61
CA LEU A 84 -6.71 -1.16 16.47
C LEU A 84 -6.28 -1.30 17.93
N PHE A 85 -4.96 -1.36 18.20
CA PHE A 85 -4.48 -1.34 19.60
C PHE A 85 -4.90 -0.07 20.32
N GLY A 86 -4.75 1.09 19.70
CA GLY A 86 -5.23 2.36 20.26
C GLY A 86 -6.75 2.42 20.40
N MET A 87 -7.46 1.81 19.46
CA MET A 87 -8.92 1.74 19.49
C MET A 87 -9.47 0.84 20.61
N GLY A 88 -8.61 0.07 21.29
CA GLY A 88 -9.03 -0.86 22.34
C GLY A 88 -9.57 -2.19 21.82
N VAL A 89 -9.24 -2.55 20.59
CA VAL A 89 -9.65 -3.81 19.96
C VAL A 89 -8.54 -4.83 20.07
N PRO A 90 -8.69 -5.91 20.83
CA PRO A 90 -7.70 -6.96 20.94
C PRO A 90 -7.71 -7.85 19.68
N PHE A 91 -6.54 -8.05 19.09
CA PHE A 91 -6.35 -8.94 17.94
C PHE A 91 -5.02 -9.67 18.01
N SER A 92 -4.89 -10.76 17.25
CA SER A 92 -3.65 -11.48 16.98
C SER A 92 -3.43 -11.59 15.47
N ILE A 93 -2.20 -11.93 15.07
CA ILE A 93 -1.87 -12.26 13.69
C ILE A 93 -1.35 -13.69 13.67
N ASP A 94 -2.23 -14.62 13.33
CA ASP A 94 -1.93 -16.04 13.40
C ASP A 94 -1.25 -16.54 12.12
N PRO A 95 -0.18 -17.33 12.23
CA PRO A 95 0.51 -17.90 11.07
C PRO A 95 -0.43 -18.72 10.19
N GLY A 96 -0.45 -18.42 8.89
CA GLY A 96 -1.29 -19.14 7.91
C GLY A 96 -2.75 -18.71 7.86
N ILE A 97 -3.26 -17.98 8.86
CA ILE A 97 -4.64 -17.46 8.92
C ILE A 97 -4.66 -15.96 8.62
N GLY A 98 -3.80 -15.19 9.29
CA GLY A 98 -3.78 -13.73 9.25
C GLY A 98 -4.41 -13.09 10.50
N PRO A 99 -4.90 -11.84 10.42
CA PRO A 99 -5.47 -11.14 11.57
C PRO A 99 -6.73 -11.82 12.10
N ILE A 100 -6.81 -11.97 13.43
CA ILE A 100 -7.98 -12.46 14.17
C ILE A 100 -8.38 -11.42 15.21
N VAL A 101 -9.59 -10.89 15.11
CA VAL A 101 -10.17 -9.96 16.07
C VAL A 101 -10.92 -10.74 17.13
N HIS A 102 -10.44 -10.69 18.37
CA HIS A 102 -10.99 -11.50 19.47
C HIS A 102 -12.37 -11.06 19.95
N ARG A 103 -12.70 -9.78 19.73
CA ARG A 103 -14.03 -9.22 20.03
C ARG A 103 -14.55 -8.49 18.79
N PRO A 104 -15.24 -9.19 17.87
CA PRO A 104 -15.79 -8.57 16.67
C PRO A 104 -16.78 -7.46 17.00
N VAL A 105 -16.75 -6.40 16.18
CA VAL A 105 -17.59 -5.19 16.32
C VAL A 105 -18.80 -5.33 15.41
N ARG A 106 -20.02 -5.54 15.98
CA ARG A 106 -21.20 -5.89 15.18
C ARG A 106 -22.47 -5.14 15.54
N ASP A 107 -22.44 -4.34 16.58
CA ASP A 107 -23.61 -3.62 17.09
C ASP A 107 -23.22 -2.22 17.57
N GLU A 108 -24.23 -1.43 17.92
CA GLU A 108 -24.05 -0.04 18.37
C GLU A 108 -23.17 0.06 19.62
N ALA A 109 -23.35 -0.84 20.58
CA ALA A 109 -22.59 -0.82 21.84
C ALA A 109 -21.08 -1.09 21.58
N ALA A 110 -20.80 -2.07 20.71
CA ALA A 110 -19.42 -2.38 20.32
C ALA A 110 -18.76 -1.20 19.55
N VAL A 111 -19.48 -0.56 18.63
CA VAL A 111 -18.98 0.64 17.91
C VAL A 111 -18.79 1.81 18.88
N ALA A 112 -19.71 2.04 19.80
CA ALA A 112 -19.60 3.11 20.80
C ALA A 112 -18.41 2.91 21.76
N GLY A 113 -17.97 1.66 21.95
CA GLY A 113 -16.79 1.31 22.76
C GLY A 113 -15.44 1.55 22.08
N LEU A 114 -15.42 1.83 20.77
CA LEU A 114 -14.19 2.11 20.05
C LEU A 114 -13.62 3.48 20.45
N ARG A 115 -12.32 3.52 20.68
CA ARG A 115 -11.62 4.77 21.03
C ARG A 115 -10.95 5.38 19.81
N VAL A 116 -10.95 6.70 19.75
CA VAL A 116 -10.13 7.47 18.83
C VAL A 116 -9.04 8.14 19.66
N VAL A 117 -7.83 7.65 19.52
CA VAL A 117 -6.65 8.17 20.23
C VAL A 117 -5.65 8.76 19.22
N GLU A 118 -4.69 9.52 19.74
CA GLU A 118 -3.58 9.97 18.89
C GLU A 118 -2.75 8.77 18.44
N ALA A 119 -2.33 8.80 17.17
CA ALA A 119 -1.65 7.66 16.56
C ALA A 119 -0.32 7.30 17.27
N GLU A 120 0.39 8.33 17.75
CA GLU A 120 1.66 8.15 18.47
C GLU A 120 1.47 7.54 19.86
N GLU A 121 0.28 7.67 20.47
CA GLU A 121 -0.06 6.97 21.71
C GLU A 121 -0.40 5.50 21.45
N ALA A 122 -1.01 5.22 20.29
CA ALA A 122 -1.41 3.87 19.89
C ALA A 122 -0.22 2.98 19.52
N THR A 123 0.74 3.53 18.79
CA THR A 123 1.86 2.78 18.18
C THR A 123 3.15 3.63 18.16
N PRO A 124 3.70 4.04 19.33
CA PRO A 124 4.86 4.94 19.40
C PRO A 124 6.09 4.40 18.67
N GLU A 125 6.32 3.09 18.75
CA GLU A 125 7.47 2.42 18.15
C GLU A 125 7.48 2.50 16.61
N LEU A 126 6.29 2.55 16.00
CA LEU A 126 6.17 2.69 14.55
C LEU A 126 6.71 4.06 14.07
N PHE A 127 6.40 5.12 14.80
CA PHE A 127 6.86 6.48 14.45
C PHE A 127 8.36 6.65 14.73
N GLU A 128 8.89 5.99 15.74
CA GLU A 128 10.33 5.88 15.95
C GLU A 128 11.01 5.15 14.79
N THR A 129 10.44 4.04 14.34
CA THR A 129 10.90 3.32 13.15
C THR A 129 10.93 4.22 11.90
N ILE A 130 9.88 5.01 11.67
CA ILE A 130 9.83 5.93 10.52
C ILE A 130 10.96 6.96 10.58
N ARG A 131 11.20 7.56 11.76
CA ARG A 131 12.30 8.52 11.96
C ARG A 131 13.68 7.87 11.74
N LEU A 132 13.86 6.64 12.20
CA LEU A 132 15.09 5.85 11.97
C LEU A 132 15.29 5.59 10.47
N LEU A 133 14.28 5.06 9.78
CA LEU A 133 14.31 4.77 8.35
C LEU A 133 14.61 6.00 7.50
N ARG A 134 14.07 7.17 7.85
CA ARG A 134 14.38 8.42 7.14
C ARG A 134 15.87 8.76 7.14
N ARG A 135 16.55 8.49 8.25
CA ARG A 135 18.01 8.69 8.36
C ARG A 135 18.78 7.62 7.58
N GLU A 136 18.41 6.35 7.75
CA GLU A 136 19.12 5.21 7.14
C GLU A 136 18.98 5.14 5.61
N LEU A 137 17.79 5.43 5.08
CA LEU A 137 17.56 5.40 3.63
C LEU A 137 18.33 6.48 2.89
N GLY A 138 18.55 7.64 3.48
CA GLY A 138 19.41 8.69 2.93
C GLY A 138 19.11 9.10 1.49
N GLY A 139 17.86 8.93 1.01
CA GLY A 139 17.46 9.20 -0.37
C GLY A 139 17.65 8.03 -1.36
N ARG A 140 18.18 6.88 -0.92
CA ARG A 140 18.30 5.65 -1.75
C ARG A 140 16.94 5.14 -2.22
N ALA A 141 15.93 5.19 -1.35
CA ALA A 141 14.54 4.85 -1.65
C ALA A 141 13.59 5.80 -0.92
N GLY A 142 12.41 6.03 -1.49
CA GLY A 142 11.34 6.80 -0.86
C GLY A 142 10.62 5.97 0.19
N LEU A 143 10.46 6.51 1.41
CA LEU A 143 9.74 5.82 2.48
C LEU A 143 8.23 5.93 2.25
N ILE A 144 7.58 4.77 2.11
CA ILE A 144 6.15 4.64 1.89
C ILE A 144 5.49 4.22 3.21
N GLY A 145 4.68 5.13 3.77
CA GLY A 145 3.76 4.82 4.84
C GLY A 145 2.43 4.27 4.30
N PHE A 146 1.60 3.70 5.16
CA PHE A 146 0.30 3.21 4.72
C PHE A 146 -0.69 3.02 5.87
N ALA A 147 -1.96 2.84 5.49
CA ALA A 147 -3.03 2.39 6.38
C ALA A 147 -4.00 1.46 5.62
N GLY A 148 -4.76 0.68 6.38
CA GLY A 148 -5.95 0.02 5.84
C GLY A 148 -7.07 1.03 5.63
N ALA A 149 -7.79 0.92 4.51
CA ALA A 149 -8.98 1.73 4.26
C ALA A 149 -10.12 1.32 5.21
N PRO A 150 -11.03 2.24 5.51
CA PRO A 150 -12.11 1.99 6.47
C PRO A 150 -12.94 0.74 6.16
N TYR A 151 -13.32 0.49 4.90
CA TYR A 151 -14.06 -0.71 4.53
C TYR A 151 -13.28 -2.00 4.79
N THR A 152 -12.00 -2.01 4.42
CA THR A 152 -11.13 -3.17 4.64
C THR A 152 -10.96 -3.47 6.13
N VAL A 153 -10.74 -2.44 6.96
CA VAL A 153 -10.61 -2.60 8.41
C VAL A 153 -11.95 -2.98 9.06
N ALA A 154 -13.06 -2.33 8.65
CA ALA A 154 -14.41 -2.68 9.10
C ALA A 154 -14.75 -4.15 8.81
N SER A 155 -14.36 -4.64 7.62
CA SER A 155 -14.55 -6.05 7.27
C SER A 155 -13.85 -6.98 8.25
N TYR A 156 -12.59 -6.73 8.63
CA TYR A 156 -11.90 -7.51 9.66
C TYR A 156 -12.56 -7.39 11.02
N LEU A 157 -12.97 -6.19 11.44
CA LEU A 157 -13.60 -5.95 12.72
C LEU A 157 -14.93 -6.71 12.85
N ILE A 158 -15.75 -6.73 11.81
CA ILE A 158 -17.08 -7.33 11.81
C ILE A 158 -16.99 -8.86 11.64
N GLU A 159 -16.19 -9.34 10.67
CA GLU A 159 -16.03 -10.77 10.42
C GLU A 159 -15.27 -11.46 11.57
N GLY A 160 -14.32 -10.79 12.20
CA GLY A 160 -13.47 -11.32 13.26
C GLY A 160 -12.25 -12.07 12.74
N ARG A 161 -12.19 -12.38 11.44
CA ARG A 161 -11.13 -13.12 10.76
C ARG A 161 -11.14 -12.81 9.25
N PRO A 162 -10.12 -13.22 8.48
CA PRO A 162 -10.19 -13.16 7.02
C PRO A 162 -11.44 -13.88 6.50
N SER A 163 -12.14 -13.24 5.57
CA SER A 163 -13.34 -13.76 4.91
C SER A 163 -13.19 -13.60 3.40
N LYS A 164 -13.85 -14.46 2.62
CA LYS A 164 -13.88 -14.34 1.16
C LYS A 164 -15.03 -13.46 0.66
N GLU A 165 -16.15 -13.49 1.37
CA GLU A 165 -17.42 -12.89 0.92
C GLU A 165 -17.82 -11.66 1.73
N HIS A 166 -17.21 -11.43 2.90
CA HIS A 166 -17.49 -10.33 3.83
C HIS A 166 -19.01 -10.20 4.10
N ALA A 167 -19.70 -11.34 4.23
CA ALA A 167 -21.17 -11.39 4.29
C ALA A 167 -21.74 -10.65 5.50
N ARG A 168 -21.07 -10.73 6.66
CA ARG A 168 -21.51 -10.01 7.87
C ARG A 168 -21.29 -8.51 7.76
N ALA A 169 -20.15 -8.11 7.18
CA ALA A 169 -19.88 -6.70 6.95
C ALA A 169 -20.91 -6.09 5.99
N LYS A 170 -21.22 -6.78 4.90
CA LYS A 170 -22.28 -6.37 3.97
C LYS A 170 -23.67 -6.38 4.62
N ALA A 171 -23.98 -7.38 5.44
CA ALA A 171 -25.26 -7.42 6.16
C ALA A 171 -25.44 -6.23 7.10
N LEU A 172 -24.38 -5.83 7.82
CA LEU A 172 -24.42 -4.62 8.67
C LEU A 172 -24.57 -3.35 7.80
N MET A 173 -23.80 -3.25 6.72
CA MET A 173 -23.85 -2.13 5.78
C MET A 173 -25.24 -1.89 5.20
N TYR A 174 -25.97 -2.97 4.87
CA TYR A 174 -27.33 -2.87 4.33
C TYR A 174 -28.41 -2.75 5.41
N GLY A 175 -28.23 -3.47 6.52
CA GLY A 175 -29.29 -3.66 7.52
C GLY A 175 -29.32 -2.60 8.61
N ASP A 176 -28.17 -2.03 9.00
CA ASP A 176 -28.07 -0.99 10.02
C ASP A 176 -27.11 0.12 9.58
N GLN A 177 -27.62 1.03 8.79
CA GLN A 177 -26.85 2.13 8.23
C GLN A 177 -26.33 3.12 9.29
N VAL A 178 -27.00 3.23 10.44
CA VAL A 178 -26.58 4.12 11.53
C VAL A 178 -25.31 3.57 12.18
N VAL A 179 -25.31 2.30 12.53
CA VAL A 179 -24.15 1.62 13.12
C VAL A 179 -23.01 1.55 12.10
N TRP A 180 -23.30 1.23 10.83
CA TRP A 180 -22.32 1.23 9.74
C TRP A 180 -21.66 2.60 9.58
N HIS A 181 -22.43 3.65 9.45
CA HIS A 181 -21.93 5.02 9.28
C HIS A 181 -21.03 5.42 10.46
N ARG A 182 -21.48 5.17 11.70
CA ARG A 182 -20.70 5.49 12.90
C ARG A 182 -19.37 4.73 12.95
N LEU A 183 -19.35 3.45 12.57
CA LEU A 183 -18.12 2.65 12.47
C LEU A 183 -17.17 3.24 11.40
N MET A 184 -17.69 3.52 10.22
CA MET A 184 -16.88 4.06 9.12
C MET A 184 -16.33 5.46 9.44
N GLU A 185 -17.10 6.32 10.13
CA GLU A 185 -16.64 7.62 10.63
C GLU A 185 -15.48 7.47 11.62
N THR A 186 -15.64 6.57 12.60
CA THR A 186 -14.60 6.30 13.59
C THR A 186 -13.31 5.81 12.95
N LEU A 187 -13.41 4.86 12.01
CA LEU A 187 -12.25 4.33 11.27
C LEU A 187 -11.60 5.39 10.38
N THR A 188 -12.39 6.26 9.76
CA THR A 188 -11.90 7.37 8.94
C THR A 188 -11.06 8.33 9.78
N GLU A 189 -11.54 8.74 10.93
CA GLU A 189 -10.82 9.64 11.83
C GLU A 189 -9.50 9.02 12.32
N VAL A 190 -9.53 7.75 12.73
CA VAL A 190 -8.31 7.02 13.13
C VAL A 190 -7.31 6.94 11.96
N THR A 191 -7.79 6.62 10.76
CA THR A 191 -6.93 6.52 9.56
C THR A 191 -6.30 7.87 9.19
N ILE A 192 -7.06 8.97 9.27
CA ILE A 192 -6.55 10.32 9.02
C ILE A 192 -5.41 10.65 10.00
N ARG A 193 -5.65 10.49 11.31
CA ARG A 193 -4.63 10.74 12.34
C ARG A 193 -3.39 9.88 12.10
N TYR A 194 -3.58 8.60 11.82
CA TYR A 194 -2.50 7.64 11.62
C TYR A 194 -1.63 7.97 10.39
N LEU A 195 -2.23 8.33 9.25
CA LEU A 195 -1.48 8.71 8.06
C LEU A 195 -0.78 10.06 8.23
N ARG A 196 -1.44 11.06 8.83
CA ARG A 196 -0.82 12.37 9.08
C ARG A 196 0.36 12.26 10.04
N ALA A 197 0.26 11.43 11.07
CA ALA A 197 1.36 11.15 12.00
C ALA A 197 2.53 10.44 11.31
N GLN A 198 2.28 9.47 10.41
CA GLN A 198 3.33 8.84 9.59
C GLN A 198 4.06 9.87 8.73
N VAL A 199 3.34 10.80 8.11
CA VAL A 199 3.94 11.88 7.32
C VAL A 199 4.78 12.80 8.22
N ALA A 200 4.25 13.21 9.35
CA ALA A 200 4.97 14.07 10.32
C ALA A 200 6.25 13.36 10.84
N ALA A 201 6.24 12.05 10.99
CA ALA A 201 7.41 11.25 11.35
C ALA A 201 8.42 11.08 10.21
N GLY A 202 8.01 11.29 8.94
CA GLY A 202 8.90 11.29 7.80
C GLY A 202 8.52 10.39 6.62
N ALA A 203 7.34 9.78 6.59
CA ALA A 203 6.85 9.10 5.38
C ALA A 203 6.74 10.10 4.22
N GLN A 204 7.18 9.69 3.03
CA GLN A 204 7.28 10.57 1.85
C GLN A 204 6.17 10.33 0.83
N VAL A 205 5.58 9.15 0.88
CA VAL A 205 4.40 8.74 0.13
C VAL A 205 3.51 7.96 1.09
N VAL A 206 2.21 8.02 0.96
CA VAL A 206 1.32 7.17 1.75
C VAL A 206 0.34 6.42 0.86
N GLN A 207 0.11 5.16 1.20
CA GLN A 207 -0.83 4.30 0.48
C GLN A 207 -2.01 3.88 1.37
N LEU A 208 -3.22 4.03 0.85
CA LEU A 208 -4.43 3.52 1.45
C LEU A 208 -4.74 2.15 0.83
N PHE A 209 -4.68 1.08 1.64
CA PHE A 209 -4.99 -0.28 1.21
C PHE A 209 -6.47 -0.59 1.38
N ASP A 210 -7.19 -0.62 0.27
CA ASP A 210 -8.60 -1.00 0.22
C ASP A 210 -8.78 -2.41 -0.40
N SER A 211 -8.10 -3.38 0.21
CA SER A 211 -7.88 -4.72 -0.34
C SER A 211 -9.17 -5.49 -0.61
N TRP A 212 -10.24 -5.22 0.15
CA TRP A 212 -11.49 -5.98 0.09
C TRP A 212 -12.61 -5.28 -0.69
N VAL A 213 -12.40 -4.05 -1.12
CA VAL A 213 -13.45 -3.23 -1.76
C VAL A 213 -13.96 -3.78 -3.09
N GLY A 214 -13.17 -4.60 -3.77
CA GLY A 214 -13.57 -5.27 -5.01
C GLY A 214 -14.73 -6.26 -4.86
N ASP A 215 -15.12 -6.59 -3.63
CA ASP A 215 -16.34 -7.38 -3.34
C ASP A 215 -17.64 -6.58 -3.44
N LEU A 216 -17.53 -5.26 -3.59
CA LEU A 216 -18.69 -4.37 -3.71
C LEU A 216 -19.00 -4.06 -5.16
N GLY A 217 -20.29 -3.90 -5.44
CA GLY A 217 -20.73 -3.24 -6.65
C GLY A 217 -20.41 -1.74 -6.61
N ARG A 218 -20.40 -1.09 -7.78
CA ARG A 218 -20.13 0.35 -7.90
C ARG A 218 -21.07 1.20 -7.05
N ARG A 219 -22.36 0.90 -7.08
CA ARG A 219 -23.38 1.64 -6.31
C ARG A 219 -23.11 1.57 -4.80
N GLU A 220 -22.78 0.38 -4.31
CA GLU A 220 -22.49 0.13 -2.88
C GLU A 220 -21.20 0.84 -2.46
N TYR A 221 -20.16 0.78 -3.29
CA TYR A 221 -18.92 1.52 -3.07
C TYR A 221 -19.17 3.03 -2.98
N GLU A 222 -19.88 3.59 -3.96
CA GLU A 222 -20.17 5.03 -4.01
C GLU A 222 -21.02 5.51 -2.83
N ALA A 223 -21.98 4.70 -2.38
CA ALA A 223 -22.85 5.05 -1.27
C ALA A 223 -22.22 4.86 0.11
N HIS A 224 -21.45 3.78 0.29
CA HIS A 224 -21.06 3.32 1.63
C HIS A 224 -19.57 3.36 1.92
N VAL A 225 -18.71 3.65 0.93
CA VAL A 225 -17.24 3.63 1.08
C VAL A 225 -16.58 4.90 0.56
N LEU A 226 -16.91 5.33 -0.65
CA LEU A 226 -16.28 6.49 -1.31
C LEU A 226 -16.27 7.78 -0.45
N PRO A 227 -17.33 8.17 0.28
CA PRO A 227 -17.30 9.39 1.10
C PRO A 227 -16.18 9.39 2.13
N TYR A 228 -15.90 8.23 2.72
CA TYR A 228 -14.88 8.06 3.76
C TYR A 228 -13.46 8.09 3.18
N SER A 229 -13.23 7.37 2.08
CA SER A 229 -11.95 7.40 1.37
C SER A 229 -11.63 8.80 0.87
N ARG A 230 -12.63 9.53 0.37
CA ARG A 230 -12.46 10.93 -0.06
C ARG A 230 -12.00 11.84 1.08
N ARG A 231 -12.64 11.77 2.24
CA ARG A 231 -12.24 12.55 3.42
C ARG A 231 -10.81 12.26 3.85
N ILE A 232 -10.37 11.00 3.78
CA ILE A 232 -8.98 10.63 4.09
C ILE A 232 -8.04 11.32 3.13
N PHE A 233 -8.26 11.23 1.82
CA PHE A 233 -7.36 11.84 0.84
C PHE A 233 -7.40 13.38 0.89
N GLU A 234 -8.54 13.99 1.17
CA GLU A 234 -8.64 15.43 1.40
C GLU A 234 -7.79 15.89 2.59
N ALA A 235 -7.91 15.19 3.73
CA ALA A 235 -7.14 15.50 4.93
C ALA A 235 -5.63 15.26 4.75
N VAL A 236 -5.24 14.19 4.06
CA VAL A 236 -3.82 13.87 3.83
C VAL A 236 -3.20 14.81 2.80
N ARG A 237 -3.95 15.29 1.81
CA ARG A 237 -3.46 16.26 0.81
C ARG A 237 -2.86 17.51 1.42
N GLU A 238 -3.36 17.97 2.57
CA GLU A 238 -2.82 19.12 3.30
C GLU A 238 -1.35 18.92 3.73
N THR A 239 -0.89 17.69 3.83
CA THR A 239 0.50 17.37 4.18
C THR A 239 1.49 17.53 3.03
N GLY A 240 1.02 17.65 1.78
CA GLY A 240 1.81 17.82 0.57
C GLY A 240 2.54 16.56 0.09
N VAL A 241 2.32 15.39 0.71
CA VAL A 241 2.90 14.12 0.24
C VAL A 241 1.99 13.43 -0.77
N PRO A 242 2.53 12.76 -1.80
CA PRO A 242 1.73 11.97 -2.73
C PRO A 242 1.00 10.81 -2.06
N THR A 243 -0.19 10.52 -2.60
CA THR A 243 -1.09 9.50 -2.07
C THR A 243 -1.40 8.43 -3.12
N ILE A 244 -1.51 7.17 -2.69
CA ILE A 244 -1.86 6.03 -3.55
C ILE A 244 -3.10 5.36 -2.98
N HIS A 245 -4.11 5.11 -3.81
CA HIS A 245 -5.27 4.31 -3.45
C HIS A 245 -5.21 2.96 -4.16
N PHE A 246 -5.05 1.88 -3.40
CA PHE A 246 -4.90 0.53 -3.94
C PHE A 246 -6.05 -0.38 -3.49
N GLY A 247 -6.59 -1.16 -4.42
CA GLY A 247 -7.54 -2.22 -4.15
C GLY A 247 -7.37 -3.42 -5.09
N THR A 248 -7.93 -4.56 -4.73
CA THR A 248 -7.95 -5.77 -5.56
C THR A 248 -9.35 -6.07 -6.07
N GLY A 249 -9.48 -6.60 -7.28
CA GLY A 249 -10.78 -6.88 -7.90
C GLY A 249 -11.55 -5.62 -8.29
N THR A 250 -10.87 -4.48 -8.39
CA THR A 250 -11.48 -3.14 -8.53
C THR A 250 -11.78 -2.71 -9.96
N ALA A 251 -11.77 -3.64 -10.91
CA ALA A 251 -12.05 -3.34 -12.32
C ALA A 251 -13.38 -2.57 -12.53
N GLY A 252 -14.41 -2.87 -11.74
CA GLY A 252 -15.70 -2.17 -11.76
C GLY A 252 -15.73 -0.82 -11.03
N LEU A 253 -14.66 -0.46 -10.30
CA LEU A 253 -14.64 0.65 -9.35
C LEU A 253 -13.64 1.75 -9.71
N LEU A 254 -12.84 1.59 -10.77
CA LEU A 254 -11.68 2.45 -11.06
C LEU A 254 -12.02 3.94 -11.10
N GLU A 255 -13.10 4.30 -11.77
CA GLU A 255 -13.56 5.70 -11.87
C GLU A 255 -13.99 6.25 -10.51
N SER A 256 -14.69 5.44 -9.72
CA SER A 256 -15.14 5.82 -8.37
C SER A 256 -13.97 5.91 -7.39
N MET A 257 -12.98 5.02 -7.49
CA MET A 257 -11.74 5.12 -6.71
C MET A 257 -10.93 6.37 -7.08
N ALA A 258 -10.83 6.69 -8.36
CA ALA A 258 -10.17 7.92 -8.82
C ALA A 258 -10.89 9.18 -8.29
N ALA A 259 -12.23 9.14 -8.18
CA ALA A 259 -13.03 10.21 -7.60
C ALA A 259 -12.84 10.38 -6.07
N ALA A 260 -12.22 9.41 -5.38
CA ALA A 260 -11.84 9.57 -3.97
C ALA A 260 -10.72 10.60 -3.76
N GLY A 261 -9.91 10.89 -4.80
CA GLY A 261 -9.01 12.04 -4.78
C GLY A 261 -7.53 11.75 -4.50
N SER A 262 -7.09 10.49 -4.48
CA SER A 262 -5.65 10.14 -4.43
C SER A 262 -4.91 10.62 -5.69
N ASP A 263 -3.59 10.77 -5.60
CA ASP A 263 -2.75 11.15 -6.75
C ASP A 263 -2.54 9.98 -7.71
N LEU A 264 -2.37 8.76 -7.19
CA LEU A 264 -2.24 7.54 -7.97
C LEU A 264 -3.33 6.54 -7.63
N ILE A 265 -3.70 5.74 -8.64
CA ILE A 265 -4.50 4.53 -8.45
C ILE A 265 -3.59 3.31 -8.62
N GLY A 266 -3.51 2.50 -7.58
CA GLY A 266 -2.89 1.19 -7.64
C GLY A 266 -3.89 0.15 -8.16
N VAL A 267 -3.49 -0.58 -9.19
CA VAL A 267 -4.37 -1.56 -9.86
C VAL A 267 -3.81 -2.96 -9.80
N ASP A 268 -4.69 -3.94 -9.71
CA ASP A 268 -4.30 -5.35 -9.78
C ASP A 268 -4.16 -5.82 -11.25
N TRP A 269 -3.68 -7.04 -11.45
CA TRP A 269 -3.37 -7.60 -12.78
C TRP A 269 -4.59 -7.96 -13.63
N ARG A 270 -5.81 -7.90 -13.07
CA ARG A 270 -7.04 -8.33 -13.76
C ARG A 270 -7.51 -7.34 -14.82
N VAL A 271 -6.95 -6.13 -14.83
CA VAL A 271 -7.23 -5.09 -15.83
C VAL A 271 -5.94 -4.73 -16.54
N PRO A 272 -5.91 -4.68 -17.88
CA PRO A 272 -4.74 -4.16 -18.60
C PRO A 272 -4.39 -2.75 -18.14
N LEU A 273 -3.11 -2.49 -17.83
CA LEU A 273 -2.65 -1.22 -17.24
C LEU A 273 -3.10 0.00 -18.05
N GLY A 274 -2.96 -0.06 -19.37
CA GLY A 274 -3.33 1.05 -20.26
C GLY A 274 -4.83 1.32 -20.29
N GLU A 275 -5.68 0.29 -20.13
CA GLU A 275 -7.13 0.45 -19.98
C GLU A 275 -7.46 1.09 -18.64
N ALA A 276 -6.90 0.56 -17.55
CA ALA A 276 -7.08 1.10 -16.21
C ALA A 276 -6.71 2.60 -16.19
N TRP A 277 -5.56 2.96 -16.75
CA TRP A 277 -5.10 4.35 -16.77
C TRP A 277 -6.01 5.29 -17.55
N ARG A 278 -6.56 4.84 -18.68
CA ARG A 278 -7.57 5.65 -19.40
C ARG A 278 -8.83 5.88 -18.56
N ARG A 279 -9.26 4.87 -17.81
CA ARG A 279 -10.48 4.91 -17.00
C ARG A 279 -10.35 5.76 -15.74
N VAL A 280 -9.18 5.77 -15.08
CA VAL A 280 -8.95 6.65 -13.92
C VAL A 280 -8.84 8.13 -14.33
N GLY A 281 -8.62 8.39 -15.62
CA GLY A 281 -8.68 9.73 -16.19
C GLY A 281 -7.39 10.53 -16.15
N PRO A 282 -7.39 11.72 -16.75
CA PRO A 282 -6.23 12.59 -16.81
C PRO A 282 -5.87 13.15 -15.42
N GLY A 283 -4.61 13.47 -15.22
CA GLY A 283 -4.10 14.03 -13.96
C GLY A 283 -3.91 13.01 -12.84
N LYS A 284 -4.12 11.71 -13.11
CA LYS A 284 -3.84 10.63 -12.18
C LYS A 284 -2.65 9.81 -12.66
N GLY A 285 -1.74 9.51 -11.73
CA GLY A 285 -0.74 8.48 -11.92
C GLY A 285 -1.34 7.07 -11.76
N ILE A 286 -0.56 6.06 -12.16
CA ILE A 286 -0.95 4.65 -11.99
C ILE A 286 0.18 3.85 -11.39
N GLN A 287 -0.17 2.91 -10.51
CA GLN A 287 0.76 1.96 -9.93
C GLN A 287 0.33 0.55 -10.28
N GLY A 288 1.28 -0.26 -10.72
CA GLY A 288 1.05 -1.68 -11.01
C GLY A 288 1.71 -2.13 -12.30
N ASN A 289 1.30 -3.27 -12.86
CA ASN A 289 0.33 -4.22 -12.30
C ASN A 289 0.66 -5.66 -12.75
N LEU A 290 1.96 -6.03 -12.67
CA LEU A 290 2.36 -7.39 -13.03
C LEU A 290 1.71 -8.42 -12.10
N ASP A 291 1.18 -9.52 -12.66
CA ASP A 291 0.66 -10.61 -11.84
C ASP A 291 1.79 -11.22 -10.98
N PRO A 292 1.65 -11.26 -9.65
CA PRO A 292 2.66 -11.85 -8.77
C PRO A 292 2.99 -13.31 -9.09
N ALA A 293 2.05 -14.07 -9.64
CA ALA A 293 2.25 -15.47 -10.01
C ALA A 293 3.25 -15.63 -11.17
N VAL A 294 3.40 -14.63 -12.02
CA VAL A 294 4.38 -14.61 -13.11
C VAL A 294 5.81 -14.77 -12.59
N LEU A 295 6.09 -14.25 -11.38
CA LEU A 295 7.41 -14.38 -10.76
C LEU A 295 7.82 -15.81 -10.40
N LEU A 296 6.89 -16.77 -10.46
CA LEU A 296 7.17 -18.19 -10.27
C LEU A 296 7.48 -18.92 -11.58
N ALA A 297 7.30 -18.26 -12.72
CA ALA A 297 7.61 -18.78 -14.04
C ALA A 297 9.12 -18.65 -14.37
N PRO A 298 9.62 -19.27 -15.45
CA PRO A 298 10.96 -19.00 -15.96
C PRO A 298 11.23 -17.53 -16.18
N PHE A 299 12.46 -17.07 -15.90
CA PHE A 299 12.77 -15.63 -15.83
C PHE A 299 12.53 -14.89 -17.15
N GLU A 300 12.73 -15.53 -18.30
CA GLU A 300 12.40 -14.96 -19.60
C GLU A 300 10.91 -14.67 -19.79
N VAL A 301 10.04 -15.42 -19.10
CA VAL A 301 8.58 -15.16 -19.06
C VAL A 301 8.30 -13.95 -18.20
N VAL A 302 9.00 -13.83 -17.06
CA VAL A 302 8.87 -12.65 -16.18
C VAL A 302 9.18 -11.38 -16.94
N LEU A 303 10.29 -11.36 -17.68
CA LEU A 303 10.72 -10.20 -18.47
C LEU A 303 9.69 -9.84 -19.56
N ARG A 304 9.23 -10.84 -20.31
CA ARG A 304 8.24 -10.63 -21.37
C ARG A 304 6.92 -10.03 -20.83
N GLU A 305 6.44 -10.53 -19.68
CA GLU A 305 5.21 -10.00 -19.08
C GLU A 305 5.43 -8.60 -18.45
N ALA A 306 6.64 -8.33 -17.94
CA ALA A 306 7.00 -6.98 -17.51
C ALA A 306 7.02 -5.98 -18.68
N ASP A 307 7.57 -6.38 -19.83
CA ASP A 307 7.59 -5.56 -21.06
C ASP A 307 6.16 -5.20 -21.49
N ARG A 308 5.20 -6.12 -21.42
CA ARG A 308 3.78 -5.85 -21.71
C ARG A 308 3.20 -4.75 -20.81
N VAL A 309 3.56 -4.78 -19.51
CA VAL A 309 3.13 -3.72 -18.57
C VAL A 309 3.76 -2.37 -18.95
N LEU A 310 5.05 -2.36 -19.29
CA LEU A 310 5.76 -1.16 -19.70
C LEU A 310 5.26 -0.59 -21.04
N GLU A 311 4.97 -1.45 -22.01
CA GLU A 311 4.34 -1.08 -23.28
C GLU A 311 2.96 -0.46 -23.05
N ALA A 312 2.15 -1.06 -22.17
CA ALA A 312 0.83 -0.53 -21.81
C ALA A 312 0.92 0.82 -21.09
N ALA A 313 1.99 1.06 -20.31
CA ALA A 313 2.28 2.37 -19.73
C ALA A 313 2.68 3.41 -20.79
N GLY A 314 3.29 2.98 -21.91
CA GLY A 314 3.60 3.81 -23.06
C GLY A 314 4.62 4.92 -22.78
N GLY A 315 5.50 4.74 -21.79
CA GLY A 315 6.52 5.72 -21.41
C GLY A 315 5.96 7.03 -20.84
N ARG A 316 4.69 7.06 -20.42
CA ARG A 316 4.05 8.24 -19.81
C ARG A 316 4.61 8.51 -18.42
N ASP A 317 4.66 9.79 -18.02
CA ASP A 317 4.97 10.20 -16.66
C ASP A 317 3.83 9.79 -15.71
N GLY A 318 4.16 9.50 -14.45
CA GLY A 318 3.17 9.08 -13.46
C GLY A 318 2.98 7.56 -13.35
N HIS A 319 3.84 6.74 -13.98
CA HIS A 319 3.86 5.29 -13.77
C HIS A 319 4.82 4.90 -12.65
N VAL A 320 4.32 4.12 -11.69
CA VAL A 320 5.11 3.41 -10.68
C VAL A 320 4.95 1.92 -10.94
N PHE A 321 6.03 1.23 -11.34
CA PHE A 321 5.98 -0.20 -11.59
C PHE A 321 5.85 -0.97 -10.26
N ASN A 322 4.87 -1.84 -10.19
CA ASN A 322 4.61 -2.72 -9.04
C ASN A 322 3.97 -4.02 -9.53
N LEU A 323 3.84 -4.98 -8.64
CA LEU A 323 2.95 -6.12 -8.84
C LEU A 323 1.50 -5.70 -8.61
N GLY A 324 0.56 -6.44 -9.17
CA GLY A 324 -0.87 -6.24 -8.93
C GLY A 324 -1.34 -6.69 -7.53
N HIS A 325 -0.45 -7.30 -6.74
CA HIS A 325 -0.62 -7.65 -5.32
C HIS A 325 0.76 -7.87 -4.67
N GLY A 326 0.81 -8.40 -3.45
CA GLY A 326 2.06 -8.65 -2.74
C GLY A 326 2.90 -9.79 -3.35
N VAL A 327 4.21 -9.69 -3.18
CA VAL A 327 5.17 -10.76 -3.49
C VAL A 327 4.73 -12.07 -2.81
N LEU A 328 4.75 -13.16 -3.57
CA LEU A 328 4.42 -14.50 -3.06
C LEU A 328 5.59 -15.07 -2.23
N PRO A 329 5.29 -15.91 -1.22
CA PRO A 329 6.35 -16.49 -0.36
C PRO A 329 7.43 -17.27 -1.11
N ASP A 330 7.04 -17.95 -2.19
CA ASP A 330 7.90 -18.84 -2.97
C ASP A 330 8.57 -18.13 -4.17
N THR A 331 8.42 -16.81 -4.27
CA THR A 331 9.08 -16.02 -5.33
C THR A 331 10.60 -16.11 -5.18
N PRO A 332 11.34 -16.49 -6.24
CA PRO A 332 12.79 -16.44 -6.25
C PRO A 332 13.27 -14.98 -6.07
N PRO A 333 14.11 -14.68 -5.05
CA PRO A 333 14.60 -13.31 -4.84
C PRO A 333 15.35 -12.73 -6.04
N GLU A 334 16.07 -13.57 -6.77
CA GLU A 334 16.80 -13.22 -7.99
C GLU A 334 15.87 -12.72 -9.11
N HIS A 335 14.63 -13.22 -9.18
CA HIS A 335 13.64 -12.73 -10.13
C HIS A 335 13.22 -11.28 -9.82
N LEU A 336 13.10 -10.93 -8.53
CA LEU A 336 12.80 -9.56 -8.13
C LEU A 336 13.95 -8.60 -8.44
N THR A 337 15.18 -9.00 -8.14
CA THR A 337 16.38 -8.21 -8.47
C THR A 337 16.48 -7.98 -9.99
N GLY A 338 16.43 -9.06 -10.77
CA GLY A 338 16.50 -8.97 -12.23
C GLY A 338 15.34 -8.18 -12.85
N LEU A 339 14.13 -8.26 -12.26
CA LEU A 339 12.98 -7.48 -12.71
C LEU A 339 13.19 -5.98 -12.47
N VAL A 340 13.73 -5.58 -11.31
CA VAL A 340 14.06 -4.16 -11.04
C VAL A 340 15.09 -3.64 -12.03
N GLU A 341 16.16 -4.40 -12.26
CA GLU A 341 17.21 -4.05 -13.23
C GLU A 341 16.64 -3.92 -14.65
N HIS A 342 15.77 -4.87 -15.05
CA HIS A 342 15.13 -4.86 -16.36
C HIS A 342 14.24 -3.63 -16.55
N VAL A 343 13.33 -3.35 -15.61
CA VAL A 343 12.43 -2.18 -15.68
C VAL A 343 13.25 -0.89 -15.76
N HIS A 344 14.26 -0.75 -14.92
CA HIS A 344 15.13 0.42 -14.92
C HIS A 344 15.84 0.61 -16.27
N LYS A 345 16.38 -0.47 -16.85
CA LYS A 345 17.09 -0.44 -18.14
C LYS A 345 16.13 -0.17 -19.31
N ALA A 346 14.99 -0.83 -19.33
CA ALA A 346 14.00 -0.71 -20.41
C ALA A 346 13.35 0.68 -20.47
N THR A 347 13.30 1.39 -19.34
CA THR A 347 12.65 2.70 -19.23
C THR A 347 13.64 3.86 -19.08
N GLU A 348 14.94 3.60 -19.22
CA GLU A 348 15.96 4.63 -19.10
C GLU A 348 15.77 5.72 -20.17
N ARG A 349 15.60 6.95 -19.72
CA ARG A 349 15.48 8.13 -20.57
C ARG A 349 16.83 8.84 -20.63
N ILE A 350 17.37 8.97 -21.81
CA ILE A 350 18.59 9.77 -22.04
C ILE A 350 18.19 11.23 -21.79
N PRO A 351 18.90 11.95 -20.91
CA PRO A 351 18.64 13.39 -20.74
C PRO A 351 18.81 14.05 -22.12
N VAL A 352 17.75 14.71 -22.59
CA VAL A 352 17.89 15.58 -23.77
C VAL A 352 18.84 16.68 -23.33
N ALA A 353 20.07 16.64 -23.83
CA ALA A 353 21.00 17.74 -23.63
C ALA A 353 20.31 19.01 -24.14
N ASN A 354 20.15 20.00 -23.26
CA ASN A 354 19.59 21.30 -23.62
C ASN A 354 20.35 21.78 -24.89
N ARG A 355 19.63 21.81 -26.01
CA ARG A 355 20.09 22.47 -27.23
C ARG A 355 19.96 23.97 -27.08
#